data_e711e41804f6c44165e1aaafe4bf1de6
#
_entry.id   e711e41804f6c44165e1aaafe4bf1de6
#
_cell.length_a   1.000
_cell.length_b   1.000
_cell.length_c   1.000
_cell.angle_alpha   90.00
_cell.angle_beta   90.00
_cell.angle_gamma   90.00
#
_symmetry.space_group_name_H-M   'P 1'
#
loop_
_entity.id
_entity.type
_entity.pdbx_description
1 polymer ?
#
loop_
_entity_poly.entity_id
_entity_poly.type
_entity_poly.pdbx_seq_one_letter_code
_entity_poly.pdbx_strand_id
1 'polypeptide(L)'
;AEAAGKPAAIHIKIDTGLHRIGFAPEELGGLLEELKNAPSLRVTGTFSHFSDTSDAALCAREYAVYLRALDALRAAGIEPGLRHVACSVASEQYPEYCLDAVRVGRRLFMDAPTAPRGDILEVSTWRSFVTMVHPRRAGEQIGYGGAVTLAHDALIATVGVGYGDGLNPALASAKAPVLIGRKRCPLLACCMDQCLIDVTGTDCRPGDEVVFFGYDRFGNCLPSQEVALLIGGDEGCGLTAALSPRVVRAYSS
;
A
#
# COMPACT_ATOMS: atom_id res chain seq x y z
N ALA A 1 8.17 -31.73 5.60
CA ALA A 1 9.35 -32.22 4.91
C ALA A 1 9.47 -33.73 5.10
N GLU A 2 9.61 -34.24 6.33
CA GLU A 2 9.79 -35.68 6.63
C GLU A 2 8.64 -36.53 6.09
N ALA A 3 7.40 -36.18 6.38
CA ALA A 3 6.23 -36.91 5.90
C ALA A 3 6.13 -36.97 4.35
N ALA A 4 6.74 -36.00 3.65
CA ALA A 4 6.79 -35.96 2.20
C ALA A 4 8.07 -36.62 1.62
N GLY A 5 8.99 -37.09 2.46
CA GLY A 5 10.28 -37.66 2.05
C GLY A 5 11.18 -36.71 1.26
N LYS A 6 10.99 -35.36 1.44
CA LYS A 6 11.74 -34.36 0.70
C LYS A 6 12.27 -33.28 1.65
N PRO A 7 13.52 -32.80 1.48
CA PRO A 7 14.01 -31.67 2.26
C PRO A 7 13.22 -30.39 1.94
N ALA A 8 13.01 -29.57 2.96
CA ALA A 8 12.41 -28.23 2.79
C ALA A 8 13.51 -27.17 2.84
N ALA A 9 13.60 -26.36 1.79
CA ALA A 9 14.40 -25.14 1.80
C ALA A 9 13.66 -24.05 2.60
N ILE A 10 14.33 -23.46 3.57
CA ILE A 10 13.75 -22.46 4.45
C ILE A 10 14.60 -21.19 4.51
N HIS A 11 13.95 -20.06 4.75
CA HIS A 11 14.59 -18.82 5.16
C HIS A 11 14.26 -18.52 6.63
N ILE A 12 15.30 -18.22 7.42
CA ILE A 12 15.14 -17.84 8.82
C ILE A 12 14.91 -16.34 8.90
N LYS A 13 13.79 -15.93 9.53
CA LYS A 13 13.56 -14.54 9.87
C LYS A 13 14.15 -14.21 11.24
N ILE A 14 15.01 -13.20 11.28
CA ILE A 14 15.51 -12.60 12.51
C ILE A 14 14.65 -11.36 12.82
N ASP A 15 14.09 -11.29 14.03
CA ASP A 15 13.43 -10.09 14.49
C ASP A 15 14.45 -9.13 15.09
N THR A 16 14.62 -8.01 14.44
CA THR A 16 15.61 -6.99 14.80
C THR A 16 14.99 -5.74 15.43
N GLY A 17 13.63 -5.71 15.54
CA GLY A 17 12.93 -4.56 16.12
C GLY A 17 11.52 -4.33 15.63
N LEU A 18 11.09 -4.98 14.53
CA LEU A 18 9.73 -4.85 14.02
C LEU A 18 8.68 -5.58 14.88
N HIS A 19 9.08 -6.63 15.61
CA HIS A 19 8.24 -7.43 16.52
C HIS A 19 6.96 -7.99 15.90
N ARG A 20 7.03 -8.35 14.61
CA ARG A 20 5.89 -8.90 13.86
C ARG A 20 5.94 -10.40 13.71
N ILE A 21 7.08 -10.94 13.29
CA ILE A 21 7.41 -12.36 13.14
C ILE A 21 8.91 -12.52 13.20
N GLY A 22 9.40 -13.74 13.46
CA GLY A 22 10.82 -14.07 13.45
C GLY A 22 11.33 -14.39 14.83
N PHE A 23 12.57 -14.83 14.89
CA PHE A 23 13.27 -15.18 16.13
C PHE A 23 13.99 -13.94 16.67
N ALA A 24 13.74 -13.60 17.91
CA ALA A 24 14.55 -12.61 18.62
C ALA A 24 15.98 -13.14 18.85
N PRO A 25 16.99 -12.28 19.05
CA PRO A 25 18.36 -12.72 19.30
C PRO A 25 18.49 -13.74 20.45
N GLU A 26 17.66 -13.60 21.48
CA GLU A 26 17.64 -14.46 22.67
C GLU A 26 17.09 -15.85 22.37
N GLU A 27 16.28 -16.00 21.32
CA GLU A 27 15.65 -17.26 20.91
C GLU A 27 16.54 -18.08 19.96
N LEU A 28 17.64 -17.49 19.47
CA LEU A 28 18.52 -18.16 18.48
C LEU A 28 19.12 -19.46 19.04
N GLY A 29 19.43 -19.52 20.33
CA GLY A 29 19.94 -20.74 20.94
C GLY A 29 18.99 -21.94 20.77
N GLY A 30 17.70 -21.74 21.05
CA GLY A 30 16.67 -22.75 20.86
C GLY A 30 16.47 -23.11 19.38
N LEU A 31 16.44 -22.11 18.49
CA LEU A 31 16.36 -22.34 17.05
C LEU A 31 17.52 -23.22 16.54
N LEU A 32 18.76 -22.95 16.98
CA LEU A 32 19.93 -23.70 16.56
C LEU A 32 19.85 -25.17 16.98
N GLU A 33 19.33 -25.46 18.17
CA GLU A 33 19.11 -26.85 18.65
C GLU A 33 18.03 -27.55 17.81
N GLU A 34 16.92 -26.87 17.53
CA GLU A 34 15.85 -27.41 16.67
C GLU A 34 16.35 -27.72 15.25
N LEU A 35 17.15 -26.85 14.66
CA LEU A 35 17.71 -27.06 13.32
C LEU A 35 18.65 -28.26 13.27
N LYS A 36 19.45 -28.54 14.31
CA LYS A 36 20.29 -29.72 14.42
C LYS A 36 19.47 -31.00 14.43
N ASN A 37 18.29 -30.96 15.07
CA ASN A 37 17.37 -32.09 15.19
C ASN A 37 16.42 -32.25 13.99
N ALA A 38 16.48 -31.36 13.02
CA ALA A 38 15.60 -31.35 11.86
C ALA A 38 16.38 -31.42 10.52
N PRO A 39 17.03 -32.56 10.21
CA PRO A 39 17.89 -32.69 9.03
C PRO A 39 17.15 -32.59 7.70
N SER A 40 15.81 -32.66 7.73
CA SER A 40 14.96 -32.43 6.59
C SER A 40 14.78 -30.91 6.26
N LEU A 41 15.24 -30.02 7.12
CA LEU A 41 15.25 -28.59 6.87
C LEU A 41 16.63 -28.14 6.35
N ARG A 42 16.62 -27.41 5.25
CA ARG A 42 17.83 -26.80 4.70
C ARG A 42 17.70 -25.27 4.72
N VAL A 43 18.53 -24.62 5.52
CA VAL A 43 18.62 -23.15 5.53
C VAL A 43 19.20 -22.71 4.19
N THR A 44 18.45 -21.94 3.43
CA THR A 44 18.83 -21.38 2.12
C THR A 44 18.87 -19.87 2.13
N GLY A 45 18.42 -19.23 3.21
CA GLY A 45 18.49 -17.79 3.37
C GLY A 45 18.15 -17.34 4.78
N THR A 46 18.48 -16.09 5.03
CA THR A 46 18.16 -15.37 6.27
C THR A 46 17.67 -13.97 5.93
N PHE A 47 16.75 -13.46 6.72
CA PHE A 47 16.24 -12.12 6.47
C PHE A 47 15.77 -11.40 7.73
N SER A 48 15.69 -10.08 7.62
CA SER A 48 15.00 -9.23 8.58
C SER A 48 14.14 -8.19 7.85
N HIS A 49 13.60 -7.23 8.56
CA HIS A 49 12.82 -6.12 8.01
C HIS A 49 12.95 -4.94 8.96
N PHE A 50 13.32 -3.79 8.45
CA PHE A 50 13.42 -2.57 9.25
C PHE A 50 12.06 -2.14 9.77
N SER A 51 12.02 -1.70 11.01
CA SER A 51 10.79 -1.22 11.66
C SER A 51 10.38 0.16 11.16
N ASP A 52 11.36 1.05 10.96
CA ASP A 52 11.17 2.38 10.41
C ASP A 52 12.37 2.78 9.55
N THR A 53 12.15 2.94 8.25
CA THR A 53 13.19 3.33 7.30
C THR A 53 13.44 4.83 7.27
N SER A 54 12.66 5.65 7.96
CA SER A 54 12.91 7.09 8.07
C SER A 54 13.98 7.45 9.10
N ASP A 55 14.28 6.53 10.04
CA ASP A 55 15.34 6.69 11.05
C ASP A 55 16.58 5.86 10.68
N ALA A 56 17.59 6.52 10.10
CA ALA A 56 18.85 5.89 9.71
C ALA A 56 19.60 5.27 10.90
N ALA A 57 19.53 5.89 12.09
CA ALA A 57 20.20 5.37 13.29
C ALA A 57 19.50 4.10 13.80
N LEU A 58 18.19 4.05 13.71
CA LEU A 58 17.42 2.83 14.01
C LEU A 58 17.76 1.71 13.02
N CYS A 59 17.77 2.01 11.72
CA CYS A 59 18.17 1.04 10.69
C CYS A 59 19.57 0.46 10.97
N ALA A 60 20.54 1.30 11.32
CA ALA A 60 21.89 0.84 11.64
C ALA A 60 21.92 -0.07 12.87
N ARG A 61 21.15 0.25 13.93
CA ARG A 61 21.03 -0.61 15.12
C ARG A 61 20.40 -1.96 14.80
N GLU A 62 19.28 -1.96 14.07
CA GLU A 62 18.58 -3.18 13.66
C GLU A 62 19.46 -4.05 12.75
N TYR A 63 20.20 -3.43 11.83
CA TYR A 63 21.16 -4.13 10.98
C TYR A 63 22.30 -4.76 11.79
N ALA A 64 22.82 -4.07 12.80
CA ALA A 64 23.83 -4.66 13.69
C ALA A 64 23.31 -5.87 14.48
N VAL A 65 22.03 -5.86 14.87
CA VAL A 65 21.37 -7.04 15.47
C VAL A 65 21.33 -8.20 14.47
N TYR A 66 20.96 -7.91 13.23
CA TYR A 66 20.94 -8.92 12.15
C TYR A 66 22.31 -9.54 11.92
N LEU A 67 23.38 -8.74 11.83
CA LEU A 67 24.74 -9.24 11.64
C LEU A 67 25.18 -10.18 12.76
N ARG A 68 24.90 -9.84 14.04
CA ARG A 68 25.20 -10.71 15.19
C ARG A 68 24.47 -12.06 15.08
N ALA A 69 23.23 -12.05 14.60
CA ALA A 69 22.48 -13.29 14.39
C ALA A 69 23.13 -14.15 13.28
N LEU A 70 23.62 -13.54 12.19
CA LEU A 70 24.36 -14.27 11.16
C LEU A 70 25.65 -14.90 11.71
N ASP A 71 26.36 -14.19 12.58
CA ASP A 71 27.58 -14.71 13.19
C ASP A 71 27.28 -15.87 14.14
N ALA A 72 26.18 -15.83 14.89
CA ALA A 72 25.73 -16.95 15.72
C ALA A 72 25.36 -18.20 14.89
N LEU A 73 24.69 -18.02 13.74
CA LEU A 73 24.41 -19.13 12.81
C LEU A 73 25.70 -19.76 12.30
N ARG A 74 26.65 -18.95 11.83
CA ARG A 74 27.98 -19.46 11.36
C ARG A 74 28.75 -20.17 12.43
N ALA A 75 28.77 -19.62 13.65
CA ALA A 75 29.44 -20.28 14.80
C ALA A 75 28.83 -21.65 15.14
N ALA A 76 27.55 -21.86 14.85
CA ALA A 76 26.86 -23.14 14.98
C ALA A 76 27.01 -24.07 13.75
N GLY A 77 27.80 -23.68 12.74
CA GLY A 77 28.00 -24.43 11.50
C GLY A 77 26.86 -24.35 10.50
N ILE A 78 25.98 -23.35 10.65
CA ILE A 78 24.86 -23.11 9.74
C ILE A 78 25.18 -21.90 8.84
N GLU A 79 25.29 -22.17 7.55
CA GLU A 79 25.45 -21.09 6.56
C GLU A 79 24.17 -20.28 6.43
N PRO A 80 24.23 -18.95 6.55
CA PRO A 80 23.04 -18.10 6.47
C PRO A 80 22.31 -18.11 5.12
N GLY A 81 22.97 -18.57 4.07
CA GLY A 81 22.41 -18.55 2.71
C GLY A 81 22.20 -17.14 2.17
N LEU A 82 21.16 -16.95 1.37
CA LEU A 82 20.77 -15.67 0.76
C LEU A 82 20.33 -14.68 1.84
N ARG A 83 21.03 -13.56 1.96
CA ARG A 83 20.76 -12.53 2.99
C ARG A 83 19.97 -11.38 2.39
N HIS A 84 18.86 -10.99 3.03
CA HIS A 84 18.04 -9.88 2.54
C HIS A 84 17.31 -9.16 3.67
N VAL A 85 17.55 -7.86 3.80
CA VAL A 85 16.88 -6.99 4.80
C VAL A 85 16.12 -5.84 4.17
N ALA A 86 16.63 -5.27 3.08
CA ALA A 86 16.08 -4.08 2.46
C ALA A 86 14.71 -4.34 1.80
N CYS A 87 13.74 -3.48 2.12
CA CYS A 87 12.47 -3.32 1.43
C CYS A 87 12.59 -2.26 0.33
N SER A 88 11.48 -1.92 -0.34
CA SER A 88 11.47 -0.90 -1.40
C SER A 88 12.16 0.41 -1.00
N VAL A 89 11.79 0.98 0.14
CA VAL A 89 12.33 2.26 0.61
C VAL A 89 13.80 2.10 1.05
N ALA A 90 14.09 1.07 1.85
CA ALA A 90 15.46 0.84 2.31
C ALA A 90 16.43 0.58 1.15
N SER A 91 15.99 -0.08 0.08
CA SER A 91 16.87 -0.34 -1.07
C SER A 91 17.25 0.92 -1.86
N GLU A 92 16.45 1.97 -1.75
CA GLU A 92 16.72 3.27 -2.36
C GLU A 92 17.55 4.17 -1.47
N GLN A 93 17.23 4.21 -0.16
CA GLN A 93 17.86 5.13 0.79
C GLN A 93 19.18 4.60 1.34
N TYR A 94 19.34 3.28 1.46
CA TYR A 94 20.47 2.62 2.11
C TYR A 94 21.00 1.45 1.25
N PRO A 95 21.68 1.74 0.13
CA PRO A 95 22.20 0.71 -0.77
C PRO A 95 23.09 -0.32 -0.08
N GLU A 96 23.78 0.09 1.00
CA GLU A 96 24.65 -0.77 1.82
C GLU A 96 23.90 -1.94 2.50
N TYR A 97 22.58 -1.84 2.66
CA TYR A 97 21.76 -2.92 3.25
C TYR A 97 21.09 -3.83 2.22
N CYS A 98 21.37 -3.65 0.92
CA CYS A 98 20.76 -4.48 -0.12
C CYS A 98 21.23 -5.94 -0.07
N LEU A 99 22.47 -6.19 0.37
CA LEU A 99 23.08 -7.51 0.52
C LEU A 99 22.96 -8.39 -0.75
N ASP A 100 22.45 -9.64 -0.60
CA ASP A 100 22.35 -10.58 -1.72
C ASP A 100 21.03 -10.41 -2.50
N ALA A 101 20.00 -9.82 -1.87
CA ALA A 101 18.71 -9.58 -2.49
C ALA A 101 17.93 -8.46 -1.79
N VAL A 102 16.99 -7.87 -2.51
CA VAL A 102 16.04 -6.87 -2.02
C VAL A 102 14.61 -7.36 -2.20
N ARG A 103 13.68 -6.88 -1.37
CA ARG A 103 12.26 -7.21 -1.46
C ARG A 103 11.47 -6.00 -1.89
N VAL A 104 11.38 -5.78 -3.19
CA VAL A 104 10.64 -4.67 -3.79
C VAL A 104 9.17 -5.07 -3.94
N GLY A 105 8.28 -4.27 -3.41
CA GLY A 105 6.83 -4.42 -3.53
C GLY A 105 6.20 -3.11 -4.02
N ARG A 106 6.10 -2.12 -3.15
CA ARG A 106 5.44 -0.83 -3.43
C ARG A 106 5.98 -0.12 -4.68
N ARG A 107 7.30 -0.11 -4.86
CA ARG A 107 7.97 0.52 -6.01
C ARG A 107 7.68 -0.14 -7.36
N LEU A 108 7.03 -1.29 -7.37
CA LEU A 108 6.51 -1.89 -8.60
C LEU A 108 5.19 -1.26 -9.06
N PHE A 109 4.52 -0.52 -8.18
CA PHE A 109 3.17 -0.02 -8.42
C PHE A 109 3.05 1.51 -8.35
N MET A 110 3.92 2.17 -7.61
CA MET A 110 3.82 3.61 -7.37
C MET A 110 5.15 4.23 -6.91
N ASP A 111 5.31 5.51 -7.16
CA ASP A 111 6.47 6.30 -6.73
C ASP A 111 6.42 6.65 -5.22
N ALA A 112 7.47 7.22 -4.65
CA ALA A 112 7.52 7.67 -3.27
C ALA A 112 6.94 9.08 -3.12
N PRO A 113 6.04 9.31 -2.15
CA PRO A 113 5.51 10.65 -1.92
C PRO A 113 6.58 11.62 -1.41
N THR A 114 7.53 11.12 -0.61
CA THR A 114 8.57 11.94 0.05
C THR A 114 9.81 12.17 -0.81
N ALA A 115 10.03 11.32 -1.82
CA ALA A 115 11.18 11.41 -2.72
C ALA A 115 10.78 10.87 -4.11
N PRO A 116 9.94 11.59 -4.86
CA PRO A 116 9.49 11.13 -6.17
C PRO A 116 10.68 11.09 -7.13
N ARG A 117 10.86 9.95 -7.79
CA ARG A 117 11.91 9.77 -8.79
C ARG A 117 11.51 10.31 -10.16
N GLY A 118 10.19 10.38 -10.40
CA GLY A 118 9.63 10.83 -11.67
C GLY A 118 9.73 9.81 -12.83
N ASP A 119 10.47 8.73 -12.63
CA ASP A 119 10.61 7.62 -13.58
C ASP A 119 9.72 6.41 -13.21
N ILE A 120 9.06 6.44 -12.06
CA ILE A 120 8.11 5.43 -11.62
C ILE A 120 6.70 5.90 -11.94
N LEU A 121 6.00 5.13 -12.75
CA LEU A 121 4.63 5.44 -13.18
C LEU A 121 3.60 4.82 -12.23
N GLU A 122 2.46 5.50 -12.09
CA GLU A 122 1.27 4.90 -11.49
C GLU A 122 0.77 3.79 -12.43
N VAL A 123 0.80 2.53 -11.98
CA VAL A 123 0.44 1.38 -12.83
C VAL A 123 -1.00 0.93 -12.64
N SER A 124 -1.69 1.49 -11.66
CA SER A 124 -3.08 1.14 -11.35
C SER A 124 -4.00 2.33 -11.55
N THR A 125 -5.19 2.06 -12.07
CA THR A 125 -6.26 3.05 -12.19
C THR A 125 -7.53 2.48 -11.58
N TRP A 126 -8.09 3.18 -10.60
CA TRP A 126 -9.43 2.87 -10.09
C TRP A 126 -10.46 3.84 -10.66
N ARG A 127 -11.37 3.30 -11.44
CA ARG A 127 -12.41 4.09 -12.12
C ARG A 127 -13.79 3.50 -11.97
N SER A 128 -14.78 4.36 -12.14
CA SER A 128 -16.19 4.03 -12.23
C SER A 128 -16.88 5.03 -13.15
N PHE A 129 -18.20 5.08 -13.10
CA PHE A 129 -19.00 5.96 -13.96
C PHE A 129 -20.05 6.70 -13.15
N VAL A 130 -20.36 7.91 -13.59
CA VAL A 130 -21.48 8.71 -13.08
C VAL A 130 -22.78 7.98 -13.44
N THR A 131 -23.61 7.73 -12.44
CA THR A 131 -24.93 7.12 -12.63
C THR A 131 -26.04 8.17 -12.75
N MET A 132 -25.85 9.31 -12.07
CA MET A 132 -26.86 10.36 -11.99
C MET A 132 -26.22 11.72 -11.70
N VAL A 133 -26.84 12.81 -12.17
CA VAL A 133 -26.46 14.19 -11.83
C VAL A 133 -27.72 14.97 -11.48
N HIS A 134 -27.71 15.61 -10.31
CA HIS A 134 -28.83 16.43 -9.84
C HIS A 134 -28.41 17.80 -9.32
N PRO A 135 -29.16 18.86 -9.62
CA PRO A 135 -29.00 20.12 -8.94
C PRO A 135 -29.48 20.03 -7.48
N ARG A 136 -28.75 20.69 -6.59
CA ARG A 136 -29.04 20.83 -5.17
C ARG A 136 -28.90 22.30 -4.78
N ARG A 137 -29.68 22.72 -3.78
CA ARG A 137 -29.70 24.10 -3.31
C ARG A 137 -28.73 24.31 -2.16
N ALA A 138 -28.27 25.54 -2.00
CA ALA A 138 -27.58 25.96 -0.78
C ALA A 138 -28.45 25.64 0.45
N GLY A 139 -27.78 25.13 1.51
CA GLY A 139 -28.41 24.69 2.75
C GLY A 139 -28.95 23.26 2.73
N GLU A 140 -29.03 22.57 1.59
CA GLU A 140 -29.38 21.14 1.57
C GLU A 140 -28.25 20.29 2.15
N GLN A 141 -28.65 19.23 2.84
CA GLN A 141 -27.73 18.24 3.43
C GLN A 141 -27.52 17.06 2.49
N ILE A 142 -26.26 16.66 2.32
CA ILE A 142 -25.83 15.60 1.41
C ILE A 142 -25.29 14.42 2.23
N GLY A 143 -25.68 13.20 1.85
CA GLY A 143 -25.22 11.95 2.46
C GLY A 143 -25.94 11.59 3.77
N TYR A 144 -25.56 10.42 4.32
CA TYR A 144 -26.14 9.93 5.58
C TYR A 144 -25.81 10.87 6.75
N GLY A 145 -26.85 11.12 7.58
CA GLY A 145 -26.69 11.99 8.74
C GLY A 145 -26.40 13.46 8.41
N GLY A 146 -26.58 13.87 7.14
CA GLY A 146 -26.26 15.22 6.71
C GLY A 146 -24.74 15.49 6.73
N ALA A 147 -23.96 14.55 6.21
CA ALA A 147 -22.50 14.58 6.24
C ALA A 147 -21.89 15.90 5.76
N VAL A 148 -22.54 16.55 4.78
CA VAL A 148 -22.15 17.86 4.24
C VAL A 148 -23.39 18.74 4.06
N THR A 149 -23.35 19.98 4.54
CA THR A 149 -24.32 21.02 4.19
C THR A 149 -23.74 21.87 3.07
N LEU A 150 -24.48 22.01 1.97
CA LEU A 150 -24.03 22.79 0.81
C LEU A 150 -24.00 24.30 1.14
N ALA A 151 -22.87 24.93 0.88
CA ALA A 151 -22.70 26.37 1.08
C ALA A 151 -23.31 27.20 -0.07
N HIS A 152 -23.49 26.60 -1.25
CA HIS A 152 -24.03 27.24 -2.47
C HIS A 152 -24.82 26.21 -3.28
N ASP A 153 -25.58 26.67 -4.26
CA ASP A 153 -26.23 25.78 -5.22
C ASP A 153 -25.16 24.96 -5.97
N ALA A 154 -25.39 23.68 -6.08
CA ALA A 154 -24.38 22.72 -6.61
C ALA A 154 -25.02 21.69 -7.55
N LEU A 155 -24.21 21.15 -8.46
CA LEU A 155 -24.52 19.96 -9.21
C LEU A 155 -23.83 18.77 -8.53
N ILE A 156 -24.61 17.78 -8.12
CA ILE A 156 -24.11 16.59 -7.40
C ILE A 156 -24.22 15.38 -8.30
N ALA A 157 -23.07 14.75 -8.57
CA ALA A 157 -23.00 13.47 -9.26
C ALA A 157 -23.04 12.34 -8.25
N THR A 158 -23.81 11.30 -8.56
CA THR A 158 -23.80 10.00 -7.90
C THR A 158 -22.97 9.03 -8.73
N VAL A 159 -22.07 8.30 -8.08
CA VAL A 159 -21.16 7.34 -8.72
C VAL A 159 -21.29 5.98 -8.04
N GLY A 160 -21.29 4.91 -8.82
CA GLY A 160 -21.47 3.54 -8.34
C GLY A 160 -20.20 2.95 -7.70
N VAL A 161 -19.68 3.60 -6.65
CA VAL A 161 -18.58 3.13 -5.81
C VAL A 161 -18.81 3.61 -4.39
N GLY A 162 -18.65 2.72 -3.42
CA GLY A 162 -18.77 3.05 -2.00
C GLY A 162 -17.77 2.31 -1.11
N TYR A 163 -17.97 2.40 0.22
CA TYR A 163 -17.05 1.74 1.15
C TYR A 163 -17.08 0.20 1.05
N GLY A 164 -18.18 -0.39 0.54
CA GLY A 164 -18.26 -1.81 0.24
C GLY A 164 -17.34 -2.25 -0.92
N ASP A 165 -16.90 -1.31 -1.74
CA ASP A 165 -15.96 -1.53 -2.84
C ASP A 165 -14.51 -1.23 -2.43
N GLY A 166 -14.31 -0.62 -1.25
CA GLY A 166 -13.01 -0.25 -0.72
C GLY A 166 -12.75 1.26 -0.65
N LEU A 167 -13.75 2.11 -0.99
CA LEU A 167 -13.63 3.56 -0.85
C LEU A 167 -13.63 3.95 0.63
N ASN A 168 -12.49 4.44 1.12
CA ASN A 168 -12.39 4.87 2.51
C ASN A 168 -13.25 6.12 2.76
N PRO A 169 -14.25 6.08 3.69
CA PRO A 169 -15.11 7.23 3.98
C PRO A 169 -14.34 8.48 4.43
N ALA A 170 -13.15 8.35 5.01
CA ALA A 170 -12.31 9.48 5.38
C ALA A 170 -11.93 10.36 4.17
N LEU A 171 -11.89 9.80 2.96
CA LEU A 171 -11.65 10.56 1.73
C LEU A 171 -12.77 11.58 1.46
N ALA A 172 -14.02 11.24 1.78
CA ALA A 172 -15.13 12.19 1.68
C ALA A 172 -15.00 13.30 2.71
N SER A 173 -14.62 12.99 3.95
CA SER A 173 -14.37 13.98 5.01
C SER A 173 -13.22 14.93 4.63
N ALA A 174 -12.20 14.41 3.96
CA ALA A 174 -11.08 15.19 3.44
C ALA A 174 -11.40 15.93 2.12
N LYS A 175 -12.61 15.75 1.56
CA LYS A 175 -13.00 16.26 0.23
C LYS A 175 -11.98 15.89 -0.84
N ALA A 176 -11.51 14.63 -0.79
CA ALA A 176 -10.50 14.13 -1.71
C ALA A 176 -10.93 14.37 -3.18
N PRO A 177 -10.01 14.79 -4.05
CA PRO A 177 -10.34 14.97 -5.45
C PRO A 177 -10.58 13.63 -6.14
N VAL A 178 -11.46 13.64 -7.12
CA VAL A 178 -11.59 12.63 -8.17
C VAL A 178 -11.50 13.32 -9.53
N LEU A 179 -11.08 12.60 -10.58
CA LEU A 179 -11.05 13.19 -11.92
C LEU A 179 -12.34 12.88 -12.66
N ILE A 180 -12.98 13.93 -13.19
CA ILE A 180 -14.15 13.85 -14.07
C ILE A 180 -13.96 14.86 -15.20
N GLY A 181 -13.94 14.40 -16.45
CA GLY A 181 -13.83 15.29 -17.62
C GLY A 181 -12.64 16.25 -17.55
N ARG A 182 -11.46 15.77 -17.13
CA ARG A 182 -10.21 16.53 -16.93
C ARG A 182 -10.21 17.49 -15.73
N LYS A 183 -11.26 17.51 -14.92
CA LYS A 183 -11.36 18.36 -13.73
C LYS A 183 -11.25 17.55 -12.46
N ARG A 184 -10.67 18.16 -11.43
CA ARG A 184 -10.66 17.63 -10.07
C ARG A 184 -11.93 18.07 -9.36
N CYS A 185 -12.77 17.12 -9.01
CA CYS A 185 -14.05 17.32 -8.35
C CYS A 185 -13.99 16.75 -6.93
N PRO A 186 -14.48 17.48 -5.90
CA PRO A 186 -14.39 17.01 -4.53
C PRO A 186 -15.41 15.91 -4.21
N LEU A 187 -14.97 14.83 -3.57
CA LEU A 187 -15.81 13.82 -2.98
C LEU A 187 -16.49 14.38 -1.73
N LEU A 188 -17.82 14.33 -1.67
CA LEU A 188 -18.59 14.93 -0.56
C LEU A 188 -19.09 13.89 0.45
N ALA A 189 -19.52 12.72 -0.02
CA ALA A 189 -20.07 11.69 0.83
C ALA A 189 -19.78 10.29 0.26
N CYS A 190 -19.66 9.30 1.16
CA CYS A 190 -19.44 7.90 0.83
C CYS A 190 -20.54 7.05 1.50
N CYS A 191 -21.29 6.31 0.68
CA CYS A 191 -22.28 5.33 1.11
C CYS A 191 -21.72 3.91 0.90
N MET A 192 -22.54 2.86 1.08
CA MET A 192 -22.10 1.48 0.97
C MET A 192 -21.61 1.14 -0.46
N ASP A 193 -22.38 1.53 -1.47
CA ASP A 193 -22.21 1.17 -2.89
C ASP A 193 -22.21 2.38 -3.81
N GLN A 194 -22.28 3.58 -3.26
CA GLN A 194 -22.34 4.84 -3.99
C GLN A 194 -21.55 5.93 -3.26
N CYS A 195 -21.08 6.91 -4.02
CA CYS A 195 -20.54 8.15 -3.46
C CYS A 195 -21.09 9.37 -4.19
N LEU A 196 -20.98 10.53 -3.53
CA LEU A 196 -21.51 11.80 -4.00
C LEU A 196 -20.37 12.78 -4.21
N ILE A 197 -20.35 13.43 -5.37
CA ILE A 197 -19.27 14.28 -5.85
C ILE A 197 -19.86 15.61 -6.29
N ASP A 198 -19.25 16.71 -5.91
CA ASP A 198 -19.60 18.03 -6.42
C ASP A 198 -18.98 18.23 -7.81
N VAL A 199 -19.81 18.32 -8.81
CA VAL A 199 -19.42 18.53 -10.22
C VAL A 199 -19.82 19.92 -10.73
N THR A 200 -20.06 20.87 -9.84
CA THR A 200 -20.42 22.24 -10.18
C THR A 200 -19.38 22.86 -11.12
N GLY A 201 -19.85 23.54 -12.16
CA GLY A 201 -18.97 24.14 -13.17
C GLY A 201 -18.33 23.16 -14.14
N THR A 202 -18.85 21.93 -14.21
CA THR A 202 -18.46 20.93 -15.22
C THR A 202 -19.62 20.64 -16.17
N ASP A 203 -19.31 19.94 -17.28
CA ASP A 203 -20.32 19.42 -18.23
C ASP A 203 -20.67 17.94 -17.92
N CYS A 204 -20.50 17.52 -16.66
CA CYS A 204 -20.67 16.15 -16.20
C CYS A 204 -22.06 15.60 -16.48
N ARG A 205 -22.12 14.37 -17.00
CA ARG A 205 -23.35 13.67 -17.37
C ARG A 205 -23.32 12.21 -16.90
N PRO A 206 -24.48 11.56 -16.74
CA PRO A 206 -24.53 10.12 -16.56
C PRO A 206 -23.76 9.39 -17.66
N GLY A 207 -22.92 8.41 -17.27
CA GLY A 207 -22.03 7.66 -18.16
C GLY A 207 -20.60 8.24 -18.24
N ASP A 208 -20.34 9.42 -17.70
CA ASP A 208 -18.98 9.95 -17.67
C ASP A 208 -18.07 9.16 -16.72
N GLU A 209 -16.81 8.99 -17.13
CA GLU A 209 -15.80 8.31 -16.35
C GLU A 209 -15.41 9.13 -15.11
N VAL A 210 -15.26 8.45 -13.99
CA VAL A 210 -14.73 8.98 -12.73
C VAL A 210 -13.49 8.20 -12.35
N VAL A 211 -12.36 8.87 -12.13
CA VAL A 211 -11.12 8.25 -11.68
C VAL A 211 -10.84 8.64 -10.24
N PHE A 212 -10.76 7.65 -9.36
CA PHE A 212 -10.44 7.82 -7.93
C PHE A 212 -8.94 7.91 -7.68
N PHE A 213 -8.14 7.23 -8.47
CA PHE A 213 -6.69 7.40 -8.62
C PHE A 213 -6.23 6.74 -9.93
N GLY A 214 -5.05 7.10 -10.41
CA GLY A 214 -4.49 6.64 -11.67
C GLY A 214 -4.78 7.60 -12.83
N TYR A 215 -4.83 7.08 -14.03
CA TYR A 215 -4.97 7.86 -15.26
C TYR A 215 -6.40 7.89 -15.79
N ASP A 216 -6.85 9.06 -16.21
CA ASP A 216 -8.07 9.17 -17.01
C ASP A 216 -7.77 8.85 -18.51
N ARG A 217 -8.84 8.74 -19.30
CA ARG A 217 -8.75 8.50 -20.75
C ARG A 217 -8.04 9.61 -21.56
N PHE A 218 -7.75 10.74 -20.93
CA PHE A 218 -7.07 11.87 -21.55
C PHE A 218 -5.60 11.98 -21.15
N GLY A 219 -5.10 11.05 -20.31
CA GLY A 219 -3.74 11.03 -19.82
C GLY A 219 -3.48 11.90 -18.58
N ASN A 220 -4.53 12.51 -17.97
CA ASN A 220 -4.34 13.18 -16.68
C ASN A 220 -4.20 12.15 -15.58
N CYS A 221 -3.25 12.38 -14.65
CA CYS A 221 -3.00 11.50 -13.52
C CYS A 221 -3.48 12.12 -12.20
N LEU A 222 -4.14 11.30 -11.39
CA LEU A 222 -4.37 11.52 -9.96
C LEU A 222 -3.60 10.43 -9.21
N PRO A 223 -2.39 10.71 -8.72
CA PRO A 223 -1.56 9.70 -8.06
C PRO A 223 -2.25 9.12 -6.83
N SER A 224 -2.21 7.80 -6.67
CA SER A 224 -2.78 7.12 -5.50
C SER A 224 -2.19 7.61 -4.18
N GLN A 225 -0.93 8.01 -4.17
CA GLN A 225 -0.24 8.61 -3.03
C GLN A 225 -0.82 9.96 -2.63
N GLU A 226 -1.13 10.83 -3.60
CA GLU A 226 -1.74 12.14 -3.34
C GLU A 226 -3.07 11.95 -2.59
N VAL A 227 -3.87 10.97 -3.03
CA VAL A 227 -5.15 10.63 -2.40
C VAL A 227 -4.95 10.04 -1.01
N ALA A 228 -3.99 9.14 -0.83
CA ALA A 228 -3.70 8.50 0.45
C ALA A 228 -3.22 9.49 1.51
N LEU A 229 -2.39 10.47 1.14
CA LEU A 229 -1.89 11.50 2.06
C LEU A 229 -3.01 12.32 2.71
N LEU A 230 -4.15 12.50 2.02
CA LEU A 230 -5.30 13.26 2.55
C LEU A 230 -5.95 12.61 3.77
N ILE A 231 -5.74 11.31 3.96
CA ILE A 231 -6.31 10.53 5.07
C ILE A 231 -5.23 9.97 6.02
N GLY A 232 -4.05 10.59 6.01
CA GLY A 232 -2.93 10.19 6.87
C GLY A 232 -2.20 8.93 6.42
N GLY A 233 -2.47 8.44 5.21
CA GLY A 233 -1.69 7.39 4.57
C GLY A 233 -0.37 7.95 4.07
N ASP A 234 0.71 7.22 4.28
CA ASP A 234 2.03 7.58 3.77
C ASP A 234 2.24 7.15 2.32
N GLU A 235 1.45 6.20 1.85
CA GLU A 235 1.59 5.63 0.51
C GLU A 235 0.27 5.09 -0.04
N GLY A 236 0.11 5.17 -1.36
CA GLY A 236 -1.11 4.74 -2.08
C GLY A 236 -1.43 3.23 -2.00
N CYS A 237 -0.50 2.39 -1.51
CA CYS A 237 -0.72 0.95 -1.39
C CYS A 237 -1.90 0.58 -0.47
N GLY A 238 -2.21 1.40 0.54
CA GLY A 238 -3.39 1.21 1.40
C GLY A 238 -4.69 1.30 0.63
N LEU A 239 -4.77 2.20 -0.36
CA LEU A 239 -5.95 2.35 -1.22
C LEU A 239 -6.13 1.12 -2.12
N THR A 240 -5.06 0.66 -2.77
CA THR A 240 -5.12 -0.52 -3.66
C THR A 240 -5.40 -1.81 -2.90
N ALA A 241 -4.84 -1.97 -1.70
CA ALA A 241 -5.06 -3.13 -0.84
C ALA A 241 -6.50 -3.19 -0.27
N ALA A 242 -7.15 -2.04 -0.10
CA ALA A 242 -8.53 -1.95 0.40
C ALA A 242 -9.58 -2.32 -0.65
N LEU A 243 -9.23 -2.36 -1.94
CA LEU A 243 -10.19 -2.70 -3.01
C LEU A 243 -10.78 -4.08 -2.81
N SER A 244 -12.10 -4.15 -2.65
CA SER A 244 -12.81 -5.38 -2.39
C SER A 244 -12.82 -6.31 -3.64
N PRO A 245 -13.12 -7.61 -3.47
CA PRO A 245 -13.30 -8.53 -4.59
C PRO A 245 -14.46 -8.16 -5.53
N ARG A 246 -15.37 -7.27 -5.12
CA ARG A 246 -16.46 -6.75 -5.97
C ARG A 246 -15.93 -5.89 -7.12
N VAL A 247 -14.78 -5.24 -6.93
CA VAL A 247 -14.15 -4.42 -7.98
C VAL A 247 -13.51 -5.34 -9.01
N VAL A 248 -13.99 -5.25 -10.24
CA VAL A 248 -13.42 -6.01 -11.37
C VAL A 248 -12.01 -5.53 -11.66
N ARG A 249 -11.07 -6.47 -11.78
CA ARG A 249 -9.70 -6.19 -12.15
C ARG A 249 -9.48 -6.53 -13.62
N ALA A 250 -9.11 -5.51 -14.38
CA ALA A 250 -8.72 -5.66 -15.78
C ALA A 250 -7.22 -5.41 -15.91
N TYR A 251 -6.54 -6.23 -16.67
CA TYR A 251 -5.12 -6.09 -16.94
C TYR A 251 -4.95 -5.73 -18.42
N SER A 252 -4.20 -4.65 -18.72
CA SER A 252 -3.79 -4.28 -20.06
C SER A 252 -2.33 -4.66 -20.27
N SER A 253 -2.05 -5.21 -21.44
CA SER A 253 -0.68 -5.44 -21.94
C SER A 253 -0.11 -4.17 -22.53
#